data_1bde0bebf5e74dbe895769b4bd273900
#
_entry.id   1bde0bebf5e74dbe895769b4bd273900
#
_cell.length_a   1.000
_cell.length_b   1.000
_cell.length_c   1.000
_cell.angle_alpha   90.00
_cell.angle_beta   90.00
_cell.angle_gamma   90.00
#
_symmetry.space_group_name_H-M   'P 1'
#
loop_
_entity.id
_entity.type
_entity.pdbx_description
1 polymer ?
#
loop_
_entity_poly.entity_id
_entity_poly.type
_entity_poly.pdbx_seq_one_letter_code
_entity_poly.pdbx_strand_id
1 'polypeptide(L)'
;TLNMTLPPDEPVLLLPTADWQIGADGVRISNLCQYFRDANLDANGHRQVMFTLGDMVDRHSPSGRDKLESARLYDSTKDGLDTMGWEDFESVKHIIDSEAKLVEQAGFLEGHHFHKFQDGSTTDTKLAEAYNTAFLGDCAIISFQFGDGDDPATNVNIWLHHGNGSGSPITKLKKQSAEMDGIDVFLMGHTPHIETKLQGRSYRSKDGEYKHRQIRLAGTGELS
;
A
#
# COMPACT_ATOMS: atom_id res chain seq x y z
N THR A 1 2.77 10.75 -8.56
CA THR A 1 1.53 11.18 -7.88
C THR A 1 0.34 10.60 -8.63
N LEU A 2 -0.58 10.01 -7.90
CA LEU A 2 -1.88 9.56 -8.40
C LEU A 2 -2.95 10.55 -7.89
N ASN A 3 -3.80 11.06 -8.78
CA ASN A 3 -4.89 11.96 -8.42
C ASN A 3 -6.21 11.19 -8.48
N MET A 4 -7.04 11.35 -7.45
CA MET A 4 -8.38 10.78 -7.35
C MET A 4 -9.37 11.89 -7.03
N THR A 5 -10.35 12.09 -7.89
CA THR A 5 -11.42 13.07 -7.67
C THR A 5 -12.58 12.42 -6.92
N LEU A 6 -13.02 13.07 -5.88
CA LEU A 6 -14.10 12.61 -5.00
C LEU A 6 -15.18 13.70 -4.88
N PRO A 7 -16.46 13.32 -4.73
CA PRO A 7 -17.52 14.27 -4.43
C PRO A 7 -17.20 15.07 -3.15
N PRO A 8 -17.59 16.36 -3.07
CA PRO A 8 -17.19 17.24 -1.96
C PRO A 8 -17.77 16.83 -0.60
N ASP A 9 -18.94 16.21 -0.59
CA ASP A 9 -19.71 15.92 0.62
C ASP A 9 -19.85 14.42 0.90
N GLU A 10 -19.12 13.56 0.17
CA GLU A 10 -19.18 12.11 0.34
C GLU A 10 -18.02 11.62 1.20
N PRO A 11 -18.30 11.02 2.39
CA PRO A 11 -17.27 10.36 3.17
C PRO A 11 -16.67 9.18 2.41
N VAL A 12 -15.34 9.05 2.47
CA VAL A 12 -14.60 7.93 1.88
C VAL A 12 -13.81 7.22 2.96
N LEU A 13 -13.99 5.90 3.05
CA LEU A 13 -13.17 5.05 3.92
C LEU A 13 -11.91 4.65 3.16
N LEU A 14 -10.76 5.03 3.68
CA LEU A 14 -9.45 4.63 3.13
C LEU A 14 -8.97 3.38 3.84
N LEU A 15 -8.60 2.37 3.08
CA LEU A 15 -8.14 1.06 3.55
C LEU A 15 -6.68 0.83 3.12
N PRO A 16 -5.71 1.42 3.83
CA PRO A 16 -4.32 1.07 3.60
C PRO A 16 -4.03 -0.32 4.15
N THR A 17 -3.47 -1.19 3.34
CA THR A 17 -3.05 -2.54 3.75
C THR A 17 -1.61 -2.81 3.34
N ALA A 18 -0.91 -3.66 4.10
CA ALA A 18 0.43 -4.11 3.81
C ALA A 18 0.66 -5.50 4.40
N ASP A 19 1.76 -6.12 3.99
CA ASP A 19 2.33 -7.28 4.68
C ASP A 19 1.31 -8.43 4.87
N TRP A 20 0.55 -8.77 3.81
CA TRP A 20 -0.34 -9.93 3.82
C TRP A 20 0.44 -11.24 3.84
N GLN A 21 1.63 -11.23 3.22
CA GLN A 21 2.61 -12.31 3.19
C GLN A 21 2.02 -13.66 2.79
N ILE A 22 1.09 -13.66 1.83
CA ILE A 22 0.48 -14.90 1.31
C ILE A 22 1.58 -15.82 0.79
N GLY A 23 1.57 -17.08 1.25
CA GLY A 23 2.62 -18.05 0.96
C GLY A 23 3.63 -18.24 2.09
N ALA A 24 3.69 -17.34 3.07
CA ALA A 24 4.49 -17.54 4.29
C ALA A 24 3.87 -18.57 5.24
N ASP A 25 4.72 -19.23 6.02
CA ASP A 25 4.26 -20.12 7.08
C ASP A 25 3.66 -19.29 8.24
N GLY A 26 2.46 -19.67 8.67
CA GLY A 26 1.77 -19.02 9.79
C GLY A 26 0.86 -17.84 9.43
N VAL A 27 0.71 -17.48 8.16
CA VAL A 27 -0.22 -16.45 7.72
C VAL A 27 -1.66 -16.74 8.16
N ARG A 28 -2.33 -15.75 8.74
CA ARG A 28 -3.72 -15.85 9.21
C ARG A 28 -4.69 -15.18 8.25
N ILE A 29 -4.96 -15.82 7.12
CA ILE A 29 -5.93 -15.33 6.12
C ILE A 29 -7.29 -14.96 6.76
N SER A 30 -7.70 -15.66 7.83
CA SER A 30 -8.93 -15.34 8.56
C SER A 30 -8.94 -13.92 9.15
N ASN A 31 -7.78 -13.42 9.61
CA ASN A 31 -7.66 -12.06 10.15
C ASN A 31 -7.84 -11.03 9.03
N LEU A 32 -7.23 -11.28 7.89
CA LEU A 32 -7.36 -10.43 6.69
C LEU A 32 -8.80 -10.38 6.19
N CYS A 33 -9.47 -11.54 6.09
CA CYS A 33 -10.88 -11.60 5.74
C CYS A 33 -11.75 -10.84 6.77
N GLN A 34 -11.45 -10.99 8.06
CA GLN A 34 -12.16 -10.26 9.11
C GLN A 34 -11.96 -8.75 8.99
N TYR A 35 -10.74 -8.29 8.69
CA TYR A 35 -10.46 -6.87 8.45
C TYR A 35 -11.36 -6.27 7.36
N PHE A 36 -11.54 -6.96 6.22
CA PHE A 36 -12.42 -6.47 5.16
C PHE A 36 -13.90 -6.50 5.55
N ARG A 37 -14.35 -7.50 6.32
CA ARG A 37 -15.72 -7.55 6.83
C ARG A 37 -16.00 -6.39 7.78
N ASP A 38 -15.09 -6.12 8.69
CA ASP A 38 -15.21 -5.00 9.63
C ASP A 38 -15.18 -3.65 8.87
N ALA A 39 -14.28 -3.50 7.90
CA ALA A 39 -14.24 -2.32 7.04
C ALA A 39 -15.55 -2.10 6.26
N ASN A 40 -16.17 -3.16 5.74
CA ASN A 40 -17.47 -3.08 5.07
C ASN A 40 -18.59 -2.63 6.02
N LEU A 41 -18.56 -3.06 7.29
CA LEU A 41 -19.51 -2.61 8.31
C LEU A 41 -19.26 -1.13 8.68
N ASP A 42 -18.01 -0.75 8.89
CA ASP A 42 -17.62 0.63 9.25
C ASP A 42 -17.91 1.62 8.12
N ALA A 43 -17.80 1.19 6.88
CA ALA A 43 -18.11 2.02 5.72
C ALA A 43 -19.59 2.44 5.68
N ASN A 44 -20.48 1.65 6.24
CA ASN A 44 -21.92 1.94 6.29
C ASN A 44 -22.51 2.40 4.93
N GLY A 45 -22.06 1.76 3.84
CA GLY A 45 -22.47 2.07 2.47
C GLY A 45 -21.69 3.21 1.79
N HIS A 46 -20.76 3.86 2.48
CA HIS A 46 -19.87 4.86 1.86
C HIS A 46 -18.81 4.19 0.98
N ARG A 47 -18.26 4.98 0.06
CA ARG A 47 -17.18 4.56 -0.84
C ARG A 47 -15.97 4.10 -0.05
N GLN A 48 -15.39 3.00 -0.48
CA GLN A 48 -14.17 2.43 0.10
C GLN A 48 -13.07 2.44 -0.96
N VAL A 49 -11.88 2.89 -0.58
CA VAL A 49 -10.72 2.95 -1.46
C VAL A 49 -9.55 2.26 -0.76
N MET A 50 -9.01 1.23 -1.39
CA MET A 50 -7.85 0.48 -0.92
C MET A 50 -6.60 0.84 -1.74
N PHE A 51 -5.48 0.90 -1.06
CA PHE A 51 -4.16 0.86 -1.65
C PHE A 51 -3.26 -0.03 -0.80
N THR A 52 -2.41 -0.78 -1.48
CA THR A 52 -1.50 -1.69 -0.81
C THR A 52 -0.12 -1.07 -0.69
N LEU A 53 0.53 -1.29 0.45
CA LEU A 53 1.86 -0.80 0.73
C LEU A 53 2.95 -1.88 0.56
N GLY A 54 2.65 -2.92 -0.25
CA GLY A 54 3.59 -3.99 -0.59
C GLY A 54 3.52 -5.22 0.31
N ASP A 55 4.34 -6.20 -0.02
CA ASP A 55 4.45 -7.52 0.64
C ASP A 55 3.10 -8.26 0.71
N MET A 56 2.37 -8.27 -0.41
CA MET A 56 1.13 -9.02 -0.56
C MET A 56 1.39 -10.53 -0.54
N VAL A 57 2.56 -10.94 -1.05
CA VAL A 57 3.04 -12.32 -1.03
C VAL A 57 4.38 -12.40 -0.29
N ASP A 58 4.73 -13.58 0.24
CA ASP A 58 6.06 -13.85 0.77
C ASP A 58 6.71 -15.00 -0.01
N ARG A 59 7.31 -14.69 -1.15
CA ARG A 59 7.97 -15.71 -1.96
C ARG A 59 9.47 -15.64 -1.87
N HIS A 60 10.06 -14.46 -2.01
CA HIS A 60 11.51 -14.30 -2.03
C HIS A 60 11.93 -12.98 -1.40
N SER A 61 12.75 -13.04 -0.35
CA SER A 61 13.45 -11.86 0.14
C SER A 61 14.37 -11.26 -0.94
N PRO A 62 14.75 -9.99 -0.86
CA PRO A 62 15.69 -9.39 -1.82
C PRO A 62 16.95 -10.21 -2.03
N SER A 63 17.61 -10.66 -0.95
CA SER A 63 18.80 -11.49 -1.02
C SER A 63 18.54 -12.89 -1.59
N GLY A 64 17.34 -13.42 -1.44
CA GLY A 64 16.90 -14.67 -2.05
C GLY A 64 16.75 -14.53 -3.56
N ARG A 65 16.12 -13.46 -4.03
CA ARG A 65 15.99 -13.15 -5.47
C ARG A 65 17.35 -12.98 -6.13
N ASP A 66 18.26 -12.20 -5.52
CA ASP A 66 19.61 -12.00 -6.05
C ASP A 66 20.35 -13.33 -6.25
N LYS A 67 20.19 -14.26 -5.31
CA LYS A 67 20.76 -15.61 -5.43
C LYS A 67 20.14 -16.42 -6.57
N LEU A 68 18.82 -16.37 -6.72
CA LEU A 68 18.11 -17.05 -7.80
C LEU A 68 18.45 -16.46 -9.17
N GLU A 69 18.53 -15.15 -9.31
CA GLU A 69 18.93 -14.47 -10.54
C GLU A 69 20.37 -14.77 -10.94
N SER A 70 21.28 -14.88 -9.97
CA SER A 70 22.69 -15.24 -10.21
C SER A 70 22.89 -16.72 -10.49
N ALA A 71 21.96 -17.59 -10.11
CA ALA A 71 22.04 -19.01 -10.30
C ALA A 71 21.72 -19.41 -11.75
N ARG A 72 22.48 -20.40 -12.29
CA ARG A 72 22.14 -21.02 -13.58
C ARG A 72 21.07 -22.10 -13.34
N LEU A 73 19.82 -21.68 -13.21
CA LEU A 73 18.72 -22.62 -13.02
C LEU A 73 18.31 -23.29 -14.33
N TYR A 74 17.89 -24.54 -14.25
CA TYR A 74 17.23 -25.23 -15.34
C TYR A 74 15.87 -24.58 -15.63
N ASP A 75 15.42 -24.60 -16.88
CA ASP A 75 14.14 -24.01 -17.27
C ASP A 75 12.97 -24.62 -16.50
N SER A 76 12.96 -25.94 -16.30
CA SER A 76 11.94 -26.60 -15.46
C SER A 76 11.90 -26.09 -14.01
N THR A 77 13.03 -25.64 -13.47
CA THR A 77 13.06 -25.04 -12.13
C THR A 77 12.47 -23.63 -12.16
N LYS A 78 12.79 -22.84 -13.20
CA LYS A 78 12.19 -21.51 -13.39
C LYS A 78 10.68 -21.59 -13.57
N ASP A 79 10.21 -22.54 -14.42
CA ASP A 79 8.79 -22.79 -14.63
C ASP A 79 8.08 -23.19 -13.33
N GLY A 80 8.72 -23.99 -12.49
CA GLY A 80 8.22 -24.35 -11.17
C GLY A 80 8.10 -23.14 -10.23
N LEU A 81 9.10 -22.26 -10.22
CA LEU A 81 9.07 -21.03 -9.43
C LEU A 81 7.97 -20.09 -9.91
N ASP A 82 7.80 -19.93 -11.23
CA ASP A 82 6.72 -19.12 -11.80
C ASP A 82 5.35 -19.69 -11.47
N THR A 83 5.19 -21.02 -11.51
CA THR A 83 3.94 -21.68 -11.10
C THR A 83 3.58 -21.31 -9.65
N MET A 84 4.54 -21.40 -8.74
CA MET A 84 4.33 -21.00 -7.34
C MET A 84 3.99 -19.51 -7.20
N GLY A 85 4.65 -18.64 -7.96
CA GLY A 85 4.34 -17.21 -8.00
C GLY A 85 2.91 -16.93 -8.50
N TRP A 86 2.44 -17.69 -9.48
CA TRP A 86 1.07 -17.63 -9.97
C TRP A 86 0.05 -18.12 -8.92
N GLU A 87 0.34 -19.16 -8.17
CA GLU A 87 -0.52 -19.65 -7.08
C GLU A 87 -0.69 -18.60 -5.99
N ASP A 88 0.38 -17.88 -5.62
CA ASP A 88 0.33 -16.78 -4.66
C ASP A 88 -0.50 -15.61 -5.21
N PHE A 89 -0.24 -15.20 -6.46
CA PHE A 89 -1.01 -14.15 -7.13
C PHE A 89 -2.51 -14.46 -7.14
N GLU A 90 -2.90 -15.68 -7.54
CA GLU A 90 -4.31 -16.10 -7.56
C GLU A 90 -4.91 -16.14 -6.16
N SER A 91 -4.14 -16.48 -5.14
CA SER A 91 -4.57 -16.47 -3.75
C SER A 91 -4.87 -15.05 -3.26
N VAL A 92 -3.99 -14.09 -3.51
CA VAL A 92 -4.22 -12.66 -3.21
C VAL A 92 -5.43 -12.15 -3.97
N LYS A 93 -5.49 -12.44 -5.28
CA LYS A 93 -6.62 -12.04 -6.13
C LYS A 93 -7.94 -12.60 -5.62
N HIS A 94 -7.99 -13.87 -5.23
CA HIS A 94 -9.18 -14.48 -4.68
C HIS A 94 -9.67 -13.79 -3.41
N ILE A 95 -8.76 -13.40 -2.49
CA ILE A 95 -9.12 -12.67 -1.27
C ILE A 95 -9.72 -11.31 -1.63
N ILE A 96 -9.11 -10.56 -2.54
CA ILE A 96 -9.62 -9.26 -2.97
C ILE A 96 -11.01 -9.43 -3.61
N ASP A 97 -11.18 -10.36 -4.53
CA ASP A 97 -12.43 -10.57 -5.27
C ASP A 97 -13.57 -11.06 -4.36
N SER A 98 -13.27 -11.80 -3.29
CA SER A 98 -14.27 -12.33 -2.38
C SER A 98 -14.62 -11.40 -1.22
N GLU A 99 -13.62 -10.83 -0.55
CA GLU A 99 -13.79 -10.09 0.69
C GLU A 99 -13.75 -8.56 0.49
N ALA A 100 -13.00 -8.08 -0.52
CA ALA A 100 -12.85 -6.65 -0.82
C ALA A 100 -13.54 -6.23 -2.13
N LYS A 101 -14.51 -6.98 -2.64
CA LYS A 101 -15.17 -6.72 -3.94
C LYS A 101 -15.90 -5.39 -4.06
N LEU A 102 -16.25 -4.77 -2.94
CA LEU A 102 -16.90 -3.45 -2.90
C LEU A 102 -15.88 -2.32 -2.74
N VAL A 103 -14.60 -2.67 -2.64
CA VAL A 103 -13.51 -1.72 -2.39
C VAL A 103 -12.83 -1.38 -3.71
N GLU A 104 -12.76 -0.10 -4.02
CA GLU A 104 -12.03 0.39 -5.18
C GLU A 104 -10.52 0.24 -4.97
N GLN A 105 -9.84 -0.37 -5.93
CA GLN A 105 -8.38 -0.52 -5.89
C GLN A 105 -7.72 0.73 -6.47
N ALA A 106 -7.09 1.54 -5.64
CA ALA A 106 -6.40 2.75 -6.07
C ALA A 106 -4.98 2.49 -6.59
N GLY A 107 -4.30 1.47 -6.08
CA GLY A 107 -2.97 1.11 -6.55
C GLY A 107 -2.23 0.13 -5.65
N PHE A 108 -1.13 -0.40 -6.20
CA PHE A 108 -0.25 -1.36 -5.54
C PHE A 108 1.16 -0.81 -5.46
N LEU A 109 1.70 -0.69 -4.24
CA LEU A 109 3.14 -0.45 -4.02
C LEU A 109 3.90 -1.77 -4.14
N GLU A 110 5.16 -1.66 -4.53
CA GLU A 110 6.09 -2.78 -4.49
C GLU A 110 6.56 -3.03 -3.06
N GLY A 111 6.52 -4.29 -2.67
CA GLY A 111 7.10 -4.76 -1.42
C GLY A 111 8.52 -5.27 -1.56
N HIS A 112 8.98 -6.03 -0.57
CA HIS A 112 10.29 -6.67 -0.57
C HIS A 112 10.23 -8.16 -0.94
N HIS A 113 9.08 -8.81 -0.82
CA HIS A 113 8.92 -10.26 -0.86
C HIS A 113 8.21 -10.80 -2.11
N PHE A 114 8.06 -9.98 -3.14
CA PHE A 114 7.40 -10.35 -4.39
C PHE A 114 8.11 -11.47 -5.16
N HIS A 115 7.37 -12.19 -6.01
CA HIS A 115 7.93 -13.05 -7.05
C HIS A 115 8.20 -12.24 -8.33
N LYS A 116 9.36 -12.46 -8.95
CA LYS A 116 9.67 -11.92 -10.27
C LYS A 116 9.60 -13.05 -11.30
N PHE A 117 8.68 -12.89 -12.23
CA PHE A 117 8.45 -13.86 -13.32
C PHE A 117 9.52 -13.79 -14.39
N GLN A 118 9.63 -14.85 -15.21
CA GLN A 118 10.57 -14.91 -16.33
C GLN A 118 10.34 -13.83 -17.38
N ASP A 119 9.13 -13.31 -17.51
CA ASP A 119 8.80 -12.18 -18.39
C ASP A 119 9.24 -10.81 -17.83
N GLY A 120 9.80 -10.77 -16.63
CA GLY A 120 10.26 -9.58 -15.93
C GLY A 120 9.19 -8.86 -15.11
N SER A 121 7.93 -9.29 -15.19
CA SER A 121 6.86 -8.77 -14.32
C SER A 121 7.02 -9.27 -12.87
N THR A 122 6.34 -8.64 -11.94
CA THR A 122 6.29 -9.07 -10.54
C THR A 122 4.85 -9.39 -10.13
N THR A 123 4.66 -10.08 -9.01
CA THR A 123 3.32 -10.30 -8.44
C THR A 123 2.58 -8.97 -8.23
N ASP A 124 3.26 -7.93 -7.78
CA ASP A 124 2.67 -6.61 -7.54
C ASP A 124 2.26 -5.91 -8.85
N THR A 125 3.10 -5.99 -9.91
CA THR A 125 2.73 -5.43 -11.23
C THR A 125 1.55 -6.19 -11.85
N LYS A 126 1.49 -7.52 -11.69
CA LYS A 126 0.37 -8.32 -12.18
C LYS A 126 -0.94 -8.05 -11.42
N LEU A 127 -0.88 -7.77 -10.12
CA LEU A 127 -2.05 -7.32 -9.36
C LEU A 127 -2.55 -5.97 -9.87
N ALA A 128 -1.67 -5.00 -10.09
CA ALA A 128 -2.05 -3.72 -10.66
C ALA A 128 -2.72 -3.87 -12.04
N GLU A 129 -2.18 -4.72 -12.90
CA GLU A 129 -2.78 -5.06 -14.20
C GLU A 129 -4.17 -5.71 -14.05
N ALA A 130 -4.30 -6.71 -13.18
CA ALA A 130 -5.54 -7.46 -12.99
C ALA A 130 -6.72 -6.59 -12.54
N TYR A 131 -6.43 -5.55 -11.76
CA TYR A 131 -7.43 -4.57 -11.29
C TYR A 131 -7.49 -3.29 -12.12
N ASN A 132 -6.75 -3.22 -13.24
CA ASN A 132 -6.67 -2.05 -14.10
C ASN A 132 -6.37 -0.76 -13.31
N THR A 133 -5.41 -0.84 -12.40
CA THR A 133 -5.01 0.25 -11.52
C THR A 133 -3.51 0.54 -11.61
N ALA A 134 -3.03 1.53 -10.85
CA ALA A 134 -1.64 1.95 -10.91
C ALA A 134 -0.70 1.01 -10.14
N PHE A 135 0.40 0.60 -10.76
CA PHE A 135 1.58 0.15 -10.04
C PHE A 135 2.34 1.39 -9.57
N LEU A 136 2.52 1.51 -8.27
CA LEU A 136 2.98 2.73 -7.61
C LEU A 136 4.50 2.76 -7.35
N GLY A 137 5.21 1.64 -7.60
CA GLY A 137 6.64 1.49 -7.29
C GLY A 137 6.92 1.49 -5.79
N ASP A 138 8.12 1.91 -5.38
CA ASP A 138 8.59 1.88 -3.98
C ASP A 138 7.86 2.85 -3.07
N CYS A 139 7.45 4.01 -3.61
CA CYS A 139 6.71 5.03 -2.89
C CYS A 139 5.82 5.86 -3.82
N ALA A 140 4.76 6.40 -3.26
CA ALA A 140 3.83 7.22 -4.02
C ALA A 140 3.21 8.34 -3.19
N ILE A 141 2.65 9.33 -3.90
CA ILE A 141 1.73 10.30 -3.31
C ILE A 141 0.38 10.07 -3.99
N ILE A 142 -0.66 9.86 -3.19
CA ILE A 142 -2.04 9.89 -3.66
C ILE A 142 -2.64 11.22 -3.22
N SER A 143 -3.20 11.97 -4.17
CA SER A 143 -3.90 13.22 -3.93
C SER A 143 -5.39 12.99 -4.10
N PHE A 144 -6.14 13.03 -3.01
CA PHE A 144 -7.59 13.03 -3.03
C PHE A 144 -8.07 14.47 -3.19
N GLN A 145 -8.79 14.72 -4.27
CA GLN A 145 -9.32 16.03 -4.63
C GLN A 145 -10.83 16.02 -4.39
N PHE A 146 -11.28 16.73 -3.39
CA PHE A 146 -12.71 16.85 -3.04
C PHE A 146 -13.29 18.09 -3.70
N GLY A 147 -14.25 17.92 -4.59
CA GLY A 147 -14.90 19.02 -5.31
C GLY A 147 -15.25 18.67 -6.75
N ASP A 148 -15.80 19.64 -7.47
CA ASP A 148 -16.18 19.50 -8.88
C ASP A 148 -14.96 19.78 -9.76
N GLY A 149 -14.23 18.73 -10.13
CA GLY A 149 -13.17 18.59 -11.15
C GLY A 149 -12.20 19.76 -11.38
N ASP A 150 -12.71 20.92 -11.76
CA ASP A 150 -11.88 22.06 -12.18
C ASP A 150 -11.47 23.01 -11.03
N ASP A 151 -12.14 22.93 -9.88
CA ASP A 151 -11.81 23.73 -8.68
C ASP A 151 -11.97 22.89 -7.41
N PRO A 152 -10.98 22.01 -7.10
CA PRO A 152 -11.05 21.19 -5.91
C PRO A 152 -11.01 22.06 -4.66
N ALA A 153 -12.11 22.07 -3.91
CA ALA A 153 -12.25 22.86 -2.69
C ALA A 153 -11.26 22.43 -1.59
N THR A 154 -10.84 21.17 -1.61
CA THR A 154 -9.91 20.59 -0.62
C THR A 154 -9.12 19.46 -1.23
N ASN A 155 -7.81 19.45 -0.98
CA ASN A 155 -6.93 18.35 -1.33
C ASN A 155 -6.39 17.68 -0.06
N VAL A 156 -6.39 16.35 -0.03
CA VAL A 156 -5.74 15.54 0.99
C VAL A 156 -4.65 14.71 0.32
N ASN A 157 -3.41 14.97 0.66
CA ASN A 157 -2.25 14.29 0.10
C ASN A 157 -1.75 13.24 1.07
N ILE A 158 -1.64 12.01 0.60
CA ILE A 158 -1.15 10.87 1.36
C ILE A 158 0.14 10.37 0.73
N TRP A 159 1.22 10.38 1.49
CA TRP A 159 2.47 9.75 1.10
C TRP A 159 2.48 8.30 1.58
N LEU A 160 2.80 7.40 0.66
CA LEU A 160 2.85 5.96 0.86
C LEU A 160 4.27 5.45 0.64
N HIS A 161 4.71 4.53 1.49
CA HIS A 161 5.97 3.82 1.34
C HIS A 161 5.88 2.44 1.99
N HIS A 162 6.45 1.40 1.36
CA HIS A 162 6.47 0.08 1.99
C HIS A 162 7.25 0.11 3.30
N GLY A 163 8.36 0.78 3.35
CA GLY A 163 9.25 0.81 4.51
C GLY A 163 10.53 0.03 4.25
N ASN A 164 11.44 0.06 5.20
CA ASN A 164 12.69 -0.69 5.17
C ASN A 164 13.27 -0.88 6.58
N GLY A 165 13.98 -1.97 6.79
CA GLY A 165 14.68 -2.27 8.02
C GLY A 165 13.79 -2.30 9.27
N SER A 166 14.33 -2.63 10.43
CA SER A 166 13.63 -2.75 11.71
C SER A 166 13.37 -1.39 12.39
N GLY A 167 12.48 -1.38 13.38
CA GLY A 167 12.20 -0.25 14.26
C GLY A 167 10.83 0.38 14.05
N SER A 168 10.50 1.38 14.91
CA SER A 168 9.19 2.04 14.88
C SER A 168 8.95 2.79 13.57
N PRO A 169 7.82 2.54 12.90
CA PRO A 169 7.43 3.27 11.70
C PRO A 169 7.32 4.78 11.97
N ILE A 170 6.82 5.17 13.14
CA ILE A 170 6.66 6.57 13.52
C ILE A 170 7.99 7.32 13.53
N THR A 171 9.07 6.69 13.97
CA THR A 171 10.40 7.34 13.97
C THR A 171 10.89 7.63 12.55
N LYS A 172 10.68 6.69 11.62
CA LYS A 172 11.05 6.84 10.21
C LYS A 172 10.16 7.89 9.54
N LEU A 173 8.85 7.82 9.77
CA LEU A 173 7.88 8.77 9.22
C LEU A 173 8.09 10.19 9.70
N LYS A 174 8.52 10.40 10.95
CA LYS A 174 8.91 11.74 11.44
C LYS A 174 10.06 12.34 10.64
N LYS A 175 11.07 11.55 10.34
CA LYS A 175 12.20 12.00 9.50
C LYS A 175 11.68 12.38 8.10
N GLN A 176 10.93 11.49 7.46
CA GLN A 176 10.37 11.74 6.13
C GLN A 176 9.46 12.96 6.10
N SER A 177 8.60 13.12 7.12
CA SER A 177 7.70 14.27 7.21
C SER A 177 8.42 15.60 7.38
N ALA A 178 9.67 15.60 7.91
CA ALA A 178 10.47 16.82 8.01
C ALA A 178 11.04 17.28 6.65
N GLU A 179 11.17 16.36 5.70
CA GLU A 179 11.76 16.59 4.37
C GLU A 179 10.72 16.91 3.29
N MET A 180 9.42 16.59 3.53
CA MET A 180 8.36 16.73 2.53
C MET A 180 7.29 17.70 2.98
N ASP A 181 6.96 18.66 2.12
CA ASP A 181 5.87 19.61 2.31
C ASP A 181 4.61 19.20 1.56
N GLY A 182 3.48 19.69 2.02
CA GLY A 182 2.20 19.48 1.33
C GLY A 182 1.55 18.12 1.54
N ILE A 183 2.09 17.26 2.41
CA ILE A 183 1.55 15.94 2.74
C ILE A 183 0.76 16.02 4.07
N ASP A 184 -0.44 15.46 4.07
CA ASP A 184 -1.35 15.40 5.24
C ASP A 184 -1.18 14.14 6.06
N VAL A 185 -0.95 13.02 5.35
CA VAL A 185 -0.86 11.68 5.94
C VAL A 185 0.37 10.99 5.40
N PHE A 186 1.14 10.38 6.29
CA PHE A 186 2.28 9.54 5.95
C PHE A 186 1.97 8.11 6.41
N LEU A 187 1.98 7.17 5.49
CA LEU A 187 1.71 5.75 5.74
C LEU A 187 2.92 4.89 5.39
N MET A 188 3.18 3.89 6.23
CA MET A 188 4.29 2.94 6.04
C MET A 188 3.84 1.53 6.43
N GLY A 189 4.16 0.55 5.59
CA GLY A 189 4.08 -0.88 5.86
C GLY A 189 5.33 -1.43 6.54
N HIS A 190 5.68 -2.67 6.24
CA HIS A 190 6.94 -3.35 6.58
C HIS A 190 7.25 -3.48 8.10
N THR A 191 6.36 -3.15 8.96
CA THR A 191 6.62 -3.27 10.40
C THR A 191 5.45 -3.96 11.09
N PRO A 192 5.74 -4.88 12.04
CA PRO A 192 4.68 -5.65 12.70
C PRO A 192 3.79 -4.80 13.63
N HIS A 193 4.09 -3.51 13.77
CA HIS A 193 3.42 -2.65 14.73
C HIS A 193 2.44 -1.69 14.07
N ILE A 194 1.20 -1.73 14.51
CA ILE A 194 0.22 -0.68 14.21
C ILE A 194 0.51 0.49 15.16
N GLU A 195 1.00 1.58 14.61
CA GLU A 195 1.28 2.81 15.36
C GLU A 195 0.68 4.00 14.63
N THR A 196 0.07 4.93 15.38
CA THR A 196 -0.42 6.20 14.80
C THR A 196 -0.06 7.37 15.69
N LYS A 197 0.29 8.49 15.06
CA LYS A 197 0.63 9.73 15.74
C LYS A 197 0.15 10.95 14.98
N LEU A 198 -0.44 11.89 15.71
CA LEU A 198 -0.63 13.26 15.21
C LEU A 198 0.61 14.10 15.53
N GLN A 199 1.07 14.86 14.57
CA GLN A 199 2.22 15.76 14.69
C GLN A 199 1.85 17.14 14.18
N GLY A 200 2.06 18.16 15.02
CA GLY A 200 1.98 19.54 14.59
C GLY A 200 3.19 19.92 13.75
N ARG A 201 2.97 20.61 12.66
CA ARG A 201 4.02 21.15 11.79
C ARG A 201 3.74 22.62 11.50
N SER A 202 4.78 23.45 11.62
CA SER A 202 4.74 24.84 11.20
C SER A 202 5.51 24.97 9.89
N TYR A 203 4.94 25.68 8.94
CA TYR A 203 5.62 25.97 7.67
C TYR A 203 5.35 27.41 7.27
N ARG A 204 6.24 27.98 6.47
CA ARG A 204 6.08 29.31 5.92
C ARG A 204 5.35 29.21 4.58
N SER A 205 4.18 29.83 4.46
CA SER A 205 3.41 29.86 3.22
C SER A 205 4.13 30.70 2.15
N LYS A 206 3.69 30.58 0.90
CA LYS A 206 4.22 31.39 -0.22
C LYS A 206 4.07 32.90 0.04
N ASP A 207 3.07 33.30 0.80
CA ASP A 207 2.80 34.69 1.17
C ASP A 207 3.65 35.15 2.36
N GLY A 208 4.55 34.30 2.85
CA GLY A 208 5.46 34.60 3.94
C GLY A 208 4.89 34.44 5.36
N GLU A 209 3.63 34.05 5.50
CA GLU A 209 2.98 33.79 6.78
C GLU A 209 3.37 32.44 7.37
N TYR A 210 3.44 32.35 8.70
CA TYR A 210 3.57 31.09 9.40
C TYR A 210 2.21 30.43 9.55
N LYS A 211 2.07 29.24 8.98
CA LYS A 211 0.88 28.40 9.11
C LYS A 211 1.20 27.13 9.91
N HIS A 212 0.19 26.66 10.64
CA HIS A 212 0.28 25.42 11.40
C HIS A 212 -0.63 24.37 10.75
N ARG A 213 -0.13 23.18 10.59
CA ARG A 213 -0.86 22.03 10.04
C ARG A 213 -0.66 20.83 10.97
N GLN A 214 -1.69 20.04 11.14
CA GLN A 214 -1.59 18.74 11.75
C GLN A 214 -1.40 17.70 10.65
N ILE A 215 -0.40 16.84 10.79
CA ILE A 215 -0.18 15.70 9.92
C ILE A 215 -0.35 14.41 10.71
N ARG A 216 -0.81 13.36 10.04
CA ARG A 216 -0.92 12.03 10.63
C ARG A 216 0.20 11.13 10.13
N LEU A 217 0.86 10.45 11.04
CA LEU A 217 1.85 9.42 10.78
C LEU A 217 1.25 8.08 11.20
N ALA A 218 1.26 7.07 10.35
CA ALA A 218 0.74 5.75 10.70
C ALA A 218 1.56 4.62 10.06
N GLY A 219 1.86 3.60 10.86
CA GLY A 219 2.31 2.29 10.41
C GLY A 219 1.12 1.36 10.35
N THR A 220 0.99 0.59 9.28
CA THR A 220 -0.18 -0.29 9.04
C THR A 220 -0.12 -1.59 9.83
N GLY A 221 1.08 -2.02 10.25
CA GLY A 221 1.28 -3.32 10.88
C GLY A 221 1.14 -4.49 9.89
N GLU A 222 1.42 -5.69 10.37
CA GLU A 222 1.16 -6.96 9.68
C GLU A 222 -0.27 -7.41 9.97
N LEU A 223 -0.96 -7.91 8.95
CA LEU A 223 -2.30 -8.51 9.07
C LEU A 223 -2.24 -10.04 9.22
N SER A 224 -1.03 -10.60 9.20
CA SER A 224 -0.76 -12.03 9.31
C SER A 224 -0.80 -12.57 10.75
#